data_704f360cd5b2ea22d6dff78093f80979
#
_entry.id   704f360cd5b2ea22d6dff78093f80979
#
_cell.length_a   1.000
_cell.length_b   1.000
_cell.length_c   1.000
_cell.angle_alpha   90.00
_cell.angle_beta   90.00
_cell.angle_gamma   90.00
#
_symmetry.space_group_name_H-M   'P 1'
#
loop_
_entity.id
_entity.type
_entity.pdbx_description
1 polymer ?
#
loop_
_entity_poly.entity_id
_entity_poly.type
_entity_poly.pdbx_seq_one_letter_code
_entity_poly.pdbx_strand_id
1 'polypeptide(L)'
;MTAKDTVLIAVFAALTAALGLLPPLPVPLIPVPVTAQTFGLMLAGCLIGARRAALSMLLLLVLVAIGLPLLSGGRGGLGVFVGPSAGFLFGWPLAALAIGFLTSHFRKSWVGLFTANLLGGIVVLYCCGIPVIAVVSAVPISTAALGALAFIPGDIVKAALAAFTASAVRRAYPESKKTL
;
A
#
# COMPACT_ATOMS: atom_id res chain seq x y z
N MET A 1 4.98 22.55 1.74
CA MET A 1 4.87 21.66 0.57
C MET A 1 5.23 22.48 -0.67
N THR A 2 6.08 21.96 -1.51
CA THR A 2 6.42 22.57 -2.81
C THR A 2 5.47 22.08 -3.91
N ALA A 3 5.40 22.77 -5.05
CA ALA A 3 4.64 22.31 -6.21
C ALA A 3 5.07 20.88 -6.64
N LYS A 4 6.38 20.55 -6.54
CA LYS A 4 6.91 19.22 -6.78
C LYS A 4 6.32 18.17 -5.84
N ASP A 5 6.16 18.48 -4.55
CA ASP A 5 5.55 17.58 -3.57
C ASP A 5 4.11 17.25 -3.95
N THR A 6 3.32 18.27 -4.32
CA THR A 6 1.91 18.11 -4.71
C THR A 6 1.78 17.22 -5.94
N VAL A 7 2.62 17.44 -6.96
CA VAL A 7 2.63 16.62 -8.17
C VAL A 7 2.97 15.17 -7.86
N LEU A 8 4.01 14.91 -7.05
CA LEU A 8 4.39 13.54 -6.68
C LEU A 8 3.29 12.84 -5.89
N ILE A 9 2.65 13.52 -4.94
CA ILE A 9 1.51 12.98 -4.17
C ILE A 9 0.36 12.60 -5.11
N ALA A 10 0.00 13.48 -6.03
CA ALA A 10 -1.09 13.24 -6.98
C ALA A 10 -0.77 12.09 -7.94
N VAL A 11 0.44 12.04 -8.49
CA VAL A 11 0.88 10.99 -9.41
C VAL A 11 0.85 9.61 -8.74
N PHE A 12 1.34 9.46 -7.51
CA PHE A 12 1.32 8.17 -6.83
C PHE A 12 -0.07 7.78 -6.34
N ALA A 13 -0.93 8.73 -5.99
CA ALA A 13 -2.35 8.45 -5.74
C ALA A 13 -3.03 7.94 -7.01
N ALA A 14 -2.81 8.61 -8.16
CA ALA A 14 -3.35 8.19 -9.45
C ALA A 14 -2.81 6.83 -9.91
N LEU A 15 -1.51 6.56 -9.73
CA LEU A 15 -0.91 5.27 -10.03
C LEU A 15 -1.57 4.15 -9.20
N THR A 16 -1.77 4.40 -7.91
CA THR A 16 -2.42 3.41 -7.03
C THR A 16 -3.90 3.22 -7.39
N ALA A 17 -4.59 4.29 -7.80
CA ALA A 17 -5.94 4.19 -8.34
C ALA A 17 -5.99 3.38 -9.65
N ALA A 18 -5.06 3.63 -10.57
CA ALA A 18 -4.97 2.89 -11.85
C ALA A 18 -4.73 1.38 -11.62
N LEU A 19 -3.94 1.00 -10.61
CA LEU A 19 -3.79 -0.39 -10.20
C LEU A 19 -5.09 -1.01 -9.67
N GLY A 20 -6.04 -0.19 -9.23
CA GLY A 20 -7.40 -0.61 -8.86
C GLY A 20 -8.25 -1.08 -10.03
N LEU A 21 -7.89 -0.75 -11.29
CA LEU A 21 -8.55 -1.25 -12.48
C LEU A 21 -8.28 -2.73 -12.74
N LEU A 22 -7.21 -3.27 -12.16
CA LEU A 22 -6.93 -4.69 -12.24
C LEU A 22 -7.94 -5.48 -11.39
N PRO A 23 -8.46 -6.60 -11.92
CA PRO A 23 -9.46 -7.38 -11.20
C PRO A 23 -8.92 -7.89 -9.87
N PRO A 24 -9.71 -7.80 -8.79
CA PRO A 24 -9.34 -8.36 -7.50
C PRO A 24 -9.39 -9.89 -7.54
N LEU A 25 -8.43 -10.55 -6.89
CA LEU A 25 -8.44 -12.00 -6.74
C LEU A 25 -9.16 -12.38 -5.44
N PRO A 26 -10.25 -13.14 -5.49
CA PRO A 26 -11.00 -13.53 -4.30
C PRO A 26 -10.20 -14.50 -3.43
N VAL A 27 -10.39 -14.41 -2.11
CA VAL A 27 -9.80 -15.32 -1.13
C VAL A 27 -10.93 -16.09 -0.45
N PRO A 28 -10.90 -17.44 -0.47
CA PRO A 28 -12.04 -18.24 0.03
C PRO A 28 -12.34 -18.09 1.53
N LEU A 29 -11.32 -17.84 2.36
CA LEU A 29 -11.44 -17.84 3.82
C LEU A 29 -11.86 -16.48 4.42
N ILE A 30 -11.68 -15.38 3.68
CA ILE A 30 -11.97 -14.03 4.17
C ILE A 30 -12.58 -13.17 3.06
N PRO A 31 -13.52 -12.27 3.39
CA PRO A 31 -14.17 -11.41 2.40
C PRO A 31 -13.33 -10.21 1.98
N VAL A 32 -12.02 -10.39 1.90
CA VAL A 32 -11.06 -9.36 1.47
C VAL A 32 -10.24 -9.92 0.31
N PRO A 33 -10.28 -9.30 -0.88
CA PRO A 33 -9.56 -9.80 -2.03
C PRO A 33 -8.10 -9.37 -2.04
N VAL A 34 -7.26 -10.14 -2.73
CA VAL A 34 -5.90 -9.71 -3.11
C VAL A 34 -6.01 -8.66 -4.22
N THR A 35 -5.32 -7.54 -4.07
CA THR A 35 -5.32 -6.45 -5.06
C THR A 35 -3.91 -6.06 -5.47
N ALA A 36 -3.77 -5.45 -6.64
CA ALA A 36 -2.49 -4.89 -7.10
C ALA A 36 -2.16 -3.55 -6.43
N GLN A 37 -3.12 -2.91 -5.78
CA GLN A 37 -2.95 -1.54 -5.25
C GLN A 37 -1.87 -1.43 -4.17
N THR A 38 -1.62 -2.50 -3.40
CA THR A 38 -0.52 -2.53 -2.42
C THR A 38 0.86 -2.37 -3.06
N PHE A 39 1.04 -2.74 -4.33
CA PHE A 39 2.26 -2.43 -5.07
C PHE A 39 2.46 -0.92 -5.23
N GLY A 40 1.39 -0.16 -5.50
CA GLY A 40 1.44 1.31 -5.63
C GLY A 40 1.95 1.99 -4.36
N LEU A 41 1.42 1.59 -3.20
CA LEU A 41 1.87 2.14 -1.91
C LEU A 41 3.32 1.74 -1.57
N MET A 42 3.74 0.51 -1.88
CA MET A 42 5.11 0.04 -1.69
C MET A 42 6.08 0.85 -2.54
N LEU A 43 5.74 1.07 -3.81
CA LEU A 43 6.54 1.87 -4.73
C LEU A 43 6.60 3.34 -4.29
N ALA A 44 5.48 3.93 -3.84
CA ALA A 44 5.43 5.28 -3.29
C ALA A 44 6.38 5.43 -2.10
N GLY A 45 6.30 4.53 -1.11
CA GLY A 45 7.19 4.52 0.06
C GLY A 45 8.66 4.46 -0.35
N CYS A 46 8.99 3.62 -1.33
CA CYS A 46 10.35 3.49 -1.83
C CYS A 46 10.87 4.73 -2.57
N LEU A 47 10.03 5.46 -3.31
CA LEU A 47 10.47 6.50 -4.26
C LEU A 47 10.31 7.93 -3.76
N ILE A 48 9.19 8.25 -3.08
CA ILE A 48 8.86 9.64 -2.73
C ILE A 48 8.99 9.96 -1.24
N GLY A 49 9.42 8.98 -0.43
CA GLY A 49 9.67 9.15 1.00
C GLY A 49 8.42 9.12 1.86
N ALA A 50 8.60 8.99 3.17
CA ALA A 50 7.56 8.67 4.14
C ALA A 50 6.34 9.60 4.09
N ARG A 51 6.58 10.92 4.23
CA ARG A 51 5.49 11.91 4.30
C ARG A 51 4.68 12.00 3.02
N ARG A 52 5.36 12.05 1.85
CA ARG A 52 4.67 12.17 0.56
C ARG A 52 3.91 10.89 0.22
N ALA A 53 4.49 9.73 0.52
CA ALA A 53 3.84 8.44 0.29
C ALA A 53 2.59 8.28 1.16
N ALA A 54 2.63 8.64 2.43
CA ALA A 54 1.46 8.64 3.29
C ALA A 54 0.38 9.62 2.79
N LEU A 55 0.77 10.83 2.39
CA LEU A 55 -0.16 11.82 1.83
C LEU A 55 -0.79 11.37 0.50
N SER A 56 -0.06 10.63 -0.35
CA SER A 56 -0.63 10.09 -1.58
C SER A 56 -1.70 9.03 -1.29
N MET A 57 -1.50 8.20 -0.29
CA MET A 57 -2.51 7.23 0.15
C MET A 57 -3.71 7.92 0.80
N LEU A 58 -3.48 8.92 1.63
CA LEU A 58 -4.56 9.73 2.21
C LEU A 58 -5.39 10.43 1.13
N LEU A 59 -4.74 11.03 0.13
CA LEU A 59 -5.44 11.64 -1.00
C LEU A 59 -6.33 10.62 -1.71
N LEU A 60 -5.80 9.44 -2.02
CA LEU A 60 -6.58 8.37 -2.64
C LEU A 60 -7.80 7.99 -1.77
N LEU A 61 -7.60 7.81 -0.46
CA LEU A 61 -8.70 7.46 0.45
C LEU A 61 -9.77 8.56 0.56
N VAL A 62 -9.37 9.83 0.53
CA VAL A 62 -10.32 10.95 0.48
C VAL A 62 -11.15 10.90 -0.82
N LEU A 63 -10.50 10.67 -1.96
CA LEU A 63 -11.19 10.52 -3.26
C LEU A 63 -12.15 9.32 -3.25
N VAL A 64 -11.75 8.21 -2.63
CA VAL A 64 -12.63 7.04 -2.42
C VAL A 64 -13.81 7.40 -1.52
N ALA A 65 -13.58 8.14 -0.42
CA ALA A 65 -14.62 8.50 0.54
C ALA A 65 -15.71 9.39 -0.07
N ILE A 66 -15.35 10.31 -0.96
CA ILE A 66 -16.33 11.14 -1.69
C ILE A 66 -17.07 10.41 -2.81
N GLY A 67 -16.82 9.10 -2.97
CA GLY A 67 -17.60 8.24 -3.84
C GLY A 67 -16.93 7.79 -5.13
N LEU A 68 -15.66 8.21 -5.39
CA LEU A 68 -14.96 7.76 -6.60
C LEU A 68 -14.65 6.25 -6.53
N PRO A 69 -14.96 5.47 -7.60
CA PRO A 69 -14.80 4.01 -7.62
C PRO A 69 -13.33 3.62 -7.91
N LEU A 70 -12.39 4.05 -7.07
CA LEU A 70 -10.94 3.90 -7.29
C LEU A 70 -10.33 2.65 -6.66
N LEU A 71 -11.11 1.90 -5.86
CA LEU A 71 -10.64 0.63 -5.31
C LEU A 71 -10.92 -0.52 -6.28
N SER A 72 -10.10 -1.58 -6.19
CA SER A 72 -10.28 -2.79 -6.99
C SER A 72 -11.72 -3.31 -6.98
N GLY A 73 -12.22 -3.66 -8.16
CA GLY A 73 -13.62 -4.04 -8.35
C GLY A 73 -14.58 -2.85 -8.42
N GLY A 74 -14.08 -1.63 -8.69
CA GLY A 74 -14.91 -0.42 -8.84
C GLY A 74 -15.54 0.05 -7.53
N ARG A 75 -14.96 -0.32 -6.38
CA ARG A 75 -15.50 0.05 -5.06
C ARG A 75 -15.09 1.47 -4.66
N GLY A 76 -16.01 2.17 -4.00
CA GLY A 76 -15.82 3.52 -3.47
C GLY A 76 -16.94 3.89 -2.49
N GLY A 77 -16.93 5.12 -2.03
CA GLY A 77 -17.87 5.65 -1.05
C GLY A 77 -17.53 5.29 0.40
N LEU A 78 -18.26 5.87 1.34
CA LEU A 78 -18.00 5.69 2.78
C LEU A 78 -18.18 4.24 3.26
N GLY A 79 -19.02 3.43 2.57
CA GLY A 79 -19.28 2.05 2.94
C GLY A 79 -18.03 1.15 2.96
N VAL A 80 -17.00 1.45 2.17
CA VAL A 80 -15.75 0.65 2.17
C VAL A 80 -14.96 0.79 3.47
N PHE A 81 -15.17 1.87 4.22
CA PHE A 81 -14.45 2.15 5.47
C PHE A 81 -15.09 1.49 6.70
N VAL A 82 -16.24 0.83 6.55
CA VAL A 82 -16.88 0.05 7.61
C VAL A 82 -16.92 -1.46 7.29
N GLY A 83 -16.42 -1.84 6.12
CA GLY A 83 -16.35 -3.23 5.68
C GLY A 83 -15.07 -3.96 6.16
N PRO A 84 -14.97 -5.27 5.89
CA PRO A 84 -13.83 -6.10 6.32
C PRO A 84 -12.46 -5.62 5.83
N SER A 85 -12.39 -4.92 4.69
CA SER A 85 -11.16 -4.36 4.15
C SER A 85 -10.76 -3.01 4.76
N ALA A 86 -11.59 -2.41 5.62
CA ALA A 86 -11.37 -1.08 6.17
C ALA A 86 -10.02 -0.94 6.90
N GLY A 87 -9.61 -1.95 7.66
CA GLY A 87 -8.33 -1.96 8.37
C GLY A 87 -7.13 -1.86 7.44
N PHE A 88 -7.18 -2.51 6.28
CA PHE A 88 -6.14 -2.37 5.25
C PHE A 88 -6.15 -0.97 4.64
N LEU A 89 -7.32 -0.40 4.38
CA LEU A 89 -7.43 0.96 3.84
C LEU A 89 -6.82 1.98 4.81
N PHE A 90 -7.18 1.95 6.09
CA PHE A 90 -6.56 2.80 7.11
C PHE A 90 -5.08 2.49 7.32
N GLY A 91 -4.67 1.25 7.10
CA GLY A 91 -3.28 0.81 7.13
C GLY A 91 -2.43 1.35 5.97
N TRP A 92 -3.01 1.70 4.81
CA TRP A 92 -2.25 2.17 3.64
C TRP A 92 -1.37 3.39 3.92
N PRO A 93 -1.87 4.49 4.51
CA PRO A 93 -1.02 5.63 4.86
C PRO A 93 0.08 5.27 5.85
N LEU A 94 -0.23 4.41 6.83
CA LEU A 94 0.73 3.97 7.85
C LEU A 94 1.81 3.08 7.25
N ALA A 95 1.44 2.14 6.39
CA ALA A 95 2.37 1.27 5.68
C ALA A 95 3.28 2.08 4.73
N ALA A 96 2.72 3.01 3.96
CA ALA A 96 3.49 3.89 3.08
C ALA A 96 4.47 4.78 3.86
N LEU A 97 4.04 5.31 5.01
CA LEU A 97 4.88 6.06 5.94
C LEU A 97 6.04 5.21 6.46
N ALA A 98 5.73 4.00 6.95
CA ALA A 98 6.71 3.06 7.48
C ALA A 98 7.74 2.65 6.42
N ILE A 99 7.30 2.29 5.20
CA ILE A 99 8.20 1.95 4.09
C ILE A 99 9.14 3.12 3.79
N GLY A 100 8.60 4.33 3.65
CA GLY A 100 9.41 5.52 3.36
C GLY A 100 10.40 5.85 4.47
N PHE A 101 10.01 5.69 5.74
CA PHE A 101 10.89 5.84 6.90
C PHE A 101 12.01 4.80 6.89
N LEU A 102 11.67 3.52 6.78
CA LEU A 102 12.65 2.43 6.73
C LEU A 102 13.61 2.56 5.55
N THR A 103 13.09 2.96 4.38
CA THR A 103 13.90 3.20 3.18
C THR A 103 14.95 4.32 3.38
N SER A 104 14.67 5.29 4.24
CA SER A 104 15.65 6.35 4.56
C SER A 104 16.75 5.88 5.50
N HIS A 105 16.47 4.87 6.35
CA HIS A 105 17.41 4.33 7.34
C HIS A 105 18.18 3.11 6.81
N PHE A 106 17.57 2.28 5.99
CA PHE A 106 18.24 1.13 5.40
C PHE A 106 19.15 1.55 4.24
N ARG A 107 20.13 0.68 3.91
CA ARG A 107 20.92 0.86 2.69
C ARG A 107 19.95 0.93 1.49
N LYS A 108 20.15 1.93 0.61
CA LYS A 108 19.34 2.13 -0.62
C LYS A 108 19.65 1.07 -1.70
N SER A 109 20.00 -0.12 -1.27
CA SER A 109 20.19 -1.32 -2.10
C SER A 109 18.85 -2.00 -2.33
N TRP A 110 18.77 -2.87 -3.32
CA TRP A 110 17.57 -3.67 -3.57
C TRP A 110 17.10 -4.42 -2.32
N VAL A 111 18.03 -5.03 -1.57
CA VAL A 111 17.73 -5.74 -0.33
C VAL A 111 17.10 -4.82 0.72
N GLY A 112 17.67 -3.63 0.92
CA GLY A 112 17.11 -2.66 1.89
C GLY A 112 15.70 -2.19 1.51
N LEU A 113 15.45 -1.95 0.21
CA LEU A 113 14.13 -1.59 -0.29
C LEU A 113 13.13 -2.74 -0.15
N PHE A 114 13.56 -3.96 -0.45
CA PHE A 114 12.75 -5.17 -0.29
C PHE A 114 12.35 -5.38 1.18
N THR A 115 13.32 -5.32 2.09
CA THR A 115 13.07 -5.45 3.54
C THR A 115 12.11 -4.37 4.05
N ALA A 116 12.28 -3.11 3.59
CA ALA A 116 11.36 -2.02 3.96
C ALA A 116 9.92 -2.31 3.48
N ASN A 117 9.76 -2.85 2.27
CA ASN A 117 8.46 -3.27 1.75
C ASN A 117 7.85 -4.44 2.53
N LEU A 118 8.64 -5.43 2.93
CA LEU A 118 8.15 -6.54 3.77
C LEU A 118 7.64 -6.02 5.12
N LEU A 119 8.44 -5.18 5.80
CA LEU A 119 8.07 -4.66 7.11
C LEU A 119 6.87 -3.70 7.04
N GLY A 120 6.87 -2.73 6.14
CA GLY A 120 5.77 -1.78 6.03
C GLY A 120 4.56 -2.36 5.28
N GLY A 121 4.78 -3.00 4.13
CA GLY A 121 3.70 -3.47 3.25
C GLY A 121 3.08 -4.81 3.68
N ILE A 122 3.73 -5.59 4.55
CA ILE A 122 3.15 -6.82 5.11
C ILE A 122 2.92 -6.62 6.61
N VAL A 123 3.99 -6.45 7.42
CA VAL A 123 3.82 -6.47 8.88
C VAL A 123 2.90 -5.34 9.34
N VAL A 124 3.21 -4.07 9.02
CA VAL A 124 2.39 -2.93 9.45
C VAL A 124 0.98 -3.03 8.88
N LEU A 125 0.86 -3.37 7.61
CA LEU A 125 -0.44 -3.45 6.94
C LEU A 125 -1.33 -4.55 7.52
N TYR A 126 -0.77 -5.73 7.81
CA TYR A 126 -1.52 -6.84 8.39
C TYR A 126 -1.88 -6.61 9.85
N CYS A 127 -1.02 -5.92 10.61
CA CYS A 127 -1.35 -5.48 11.98
C CYS A 127 -2.59 -4.57 12.00
N CYS A 128 -2.80 -3.77 10.95
CA CYS A 128 -4.01 -2.95 10.82
C CYS A 128 -5.19 -3.75 10.26
N GLY A 129 -4.97 -4.62 9.28
CA GLY A 129 -6.02 -5.31 8.54
C GLY A 129 -6.66 -6.46 9.29
N ILE A 130 -5.84 -7.36 9.87
CA ILE A 130 -6.31 -8.61 10.49
C ILE A 130 -7.30 -8.37 11.64
N PRO A 131 -7.05 -7.45 12.60
CA PRO A 131 -8.01 -7.18 13.67
C PRO A 131 -9.37 -6.69 13.15
N VAL A 132 -9.37 -5.85 12.11
CA VAL A 132 -10.60 -5.32 11.54
C VAL A 132 -11.37 -6.41 10.79
N ILE A 133 -10.70 -7.31 10.06
CA ILE A 133 -11.37 -8.49 9.50
C ILE A 133 -12.06 -9.28 10.61
N ALA A 134 -11.35 -9.60 11.69
CA ALA A 134 -11.87 -10.41 12.79
C ALA A 134 -13.13 -9.79 13.40
N VAL A 135 -13.10 -8.49 13.67
CA VAL A 135 -14.23 -7.76 14.27
C VAL A 135 -15.42 -7.64 13.30
N VAL A 136 -15.15 -7.18 12.06
CA VAL A 136 -16.23 -6.89 11.10
C VAL A 136 -16.86 -8.17 10.55
N SER A 137 -16.07 -9.23 10.38
CA SER A 137 -16.59 -10.52 9.89
C SER A 137 -17.07 -11.45 11.01
N ALA A 138 -16.97 -11.02 12.28
CA ALA A 138 -17.32 -11.82 13.47
C ALA A 138 -16.66 -13.20 13.48
N VAL A 139 -15.37 -13.27 13.12
CA VAL A 139 -14.57 -14.51 13.13
C VAL A 139 -13.42 -14.41 14.13
N PRO A 140 -12.93 -15.54 14.65
CA PRO A 140 -11.73 -15.55 15.48
C PRO A 140 -10.54 -14.90 14.77
N ILE A 141 -9.69 -14.19 15.54
CA ILE A 141 -8.51 -13.51 14.96
C ILE A 141 -7.54 -14.51 14.30
N SER A 142 -7.49 -15.75 14.78
CA SER A 142 -6.74 -16.84 14.18
C SER A 142 -7.24 -17.18 12.77
N THR A 143 -8.57 -17.22 12.57
CA THR A 143 -9.19 -17.45 11.26
C THR A 143 -8.91 -16.30 10.31
N ALA A 144 -9.02 -15.04 10.79
CA ALA A 144 -8.67 -13.86 10.00
C ALA A 144 -7.19 -13.86 9.60
N ALA A 145 -6.30 -14.21 10.52
CA ALA A 145 -4.86 -14.32 10.27
C ALA A 145 -4.54 -15.42 9.26
N LEU A 146 -5.11 -16.62 9.41
CA LEU A 146 -4.94 -17.72 8.45
C LEU A 146 -5.43 -17.33 7.05
N GLY A 147 -6.58 -16.67 6.96
CA GLY A 147 -7.08 -16.14 5.70
C GLY A 147 -6.14 -15.12 5.06
N ALA A 148 -5.54 -14.26 5.87
CA ALA A 148 -4.57 -13.25 5.39
C ALA A 148 -3.26 -13.87 4.88
N LEU A 149 -2.89 -15.10 5.29
CA LEU A 149 -1.72 -15.80 4.74
C LEU A 149 -1.81 -15.98 3.22
N ALA A 150 -3.02 -16.06 2.67
CA ALA A 150 -3.24 -16.15 1.23
C ALA A 150 -2.71 -14.93 0.45
N PHE A 151 -2.55 -13.78 1.11
CA PHE A 151 -2.00 -12.57 0.49
C PHE A 151 -0.46 -12.60 0.39
N ILE A 152 0.23 -13.32 1.29
CA ILE A 152 1.69 -13.30 1.45
C ILE A 152 2.43 -13.59 0.15
N PRO A 153 2.13 -14.65 -0.62
CA PRO A 153 2.86 -14.91 -1.86
C PRO A 153 2.79 -13.74 -2.85
N GLY A 154 1.59 -13.18 -3.03
CA GLY A 154 1.38 -12.01 -3.89
C GLY A 154 2.08 -10.76 -3.36
N ASP A 155 2.07 -10.54 -2.05
CA ASP A 155 2.69 -9.37 -1.43
C ASP A 155 4.22 -9.45 -1.46
N ILE A 156 4.81 -10.63 -1.32
CA ILE A 156 6.26 -10.84 -1.51
C ILE A 156 6.67 -10.50 -2.95
N VAL A 157 5.92 -10.97 -3.94
CA VAL A 157 6.17 -10.64 -5.36
C VAL A 157 6.06 -9.12 -5.59
N LYS A 158 5.03 -8.47 -5.09
CA LYS A 158 4.85 -7.02 -5.17
C LYS A 158 5.98 -6.26 -4.48
N ALA A 159 6.42 -6.71 -3.29
CA ALA A 159 7.54 -6.13 -2.57
C ALA A 159 8.85 -6.23 -3.36
N ALA A 160 9.11 -7.38 -3.99
CA ALA A 160 10.28 -7.60 -4.82
C ALA A 160 10.25 -6.71 -6.08
N LEU A 161 9.12 -6.65 -6.77
CA LEU A 161 8.93 -5.81 -7.95
C LEU A 161 9.04 -4.32 -7.61
N ALA A 162 8.46 -3.86 -6.50
CA ALA A 162 8.57 -2.48 -6.05
C ALA A 162 10.03 -2.11 -5.71
N ALA A 163 10.76 -3.00 -5.03
CA ALA A 163 12.17 -2.81 -4.73
C ALA A 163 13.03 -2.78 -6.01
N PHE A 164 12.76 -3.66 -6.97
CA PHE A 164 13.45 -3.69 -8.25
C PHE A 164 13.20 -2.41 -9.04
N THR A 165 11.93 -2.04 -9.23
CA THR A 165 11.53 -0.82 -9.95
C THR A 165 12.11 0.42 -9.29
N ALA A 166 12.01 0.54 -7.96
CA ALA A 166 12.56 1.69 -7.24
C ALA A 166 14.10 1.75 -7.36
N SER A 167 14.79 0.63 -7.33
CA SER A 167 16.25 0.60 -7.50
C SER A 167 16.66 0.99 -8.93
N ALA A 168 15.91 0.56 -9.95
CA ALA A 168 16.13 0.93 -11.35
C ALA A 168 15.91 2.44 -11.58
N VAL A 169 14.79 2.98 -11.09
CA VAL A 169 14.49 4.42 -11.18
C VAL A 169 15.58 5.26 -10.51
N ARG A 170 16.03 4.86 -9.31
CA ARG A 170 17.10 5.56 -8.59
C ARG A 170 18.47 5.52 -9.28
N ARG A 171 18.75 4.47 -10.06
CA ARG A 171 19.97 4.38 -10.89
C ARG A 171 19.87 5.29 -12.11
N ALA A 172 18.69 5.32 -12.77
CA ALA A 172 18.45 6.15 -13.95
C ALA A 172 18.42 7.65 -13.63
N TYR A 173 17.94 8.04 -12.43
CA TYR A 173 17.81 9.42 -11.98
C TYR A 173 18.55 9.67 -10.66
N PRO A 174 19.89 9.85 -10.67
CA PRO A 174 20.69 10.06 -9.46
C PRO A 174 20.31 11.31 -8.65
N GLU A 175 19.73 12.33 -9.28
CA GLU A 175 19.26 13.56 -8.61
C GLU A 175 18.10 13.32 -7.65
N SER A 176 17.32 12.25 -7.83
CA SER A 176 16.27 11.88 -6.90
C SER A 176 16.80 11.53 -5.50
N LYS A 177 18.12 11.31 -5.36
CA LYS A 177 18.78 11.05 -4.08
C LYS A 177 18.83 12.27 -3.15
N LYS A 178 18.71 13.49 -3.68
CA LYS A 178 18.78 14.75 -2.89
C LYS A 178 17.41 15.18 -2.35
N THR A 179 16.32 14.52 -2.74
CA THR A 179 14.95 14.97 -2.46
C THR A 179 14.19 14.05 -1.48
N LEU A 180 14.86 13.03 -0.95
CA LEU A 180 14.30 12.04 0.00
C LEU A 180 14.77 12.28 1.41
#